data_0f4b39bad918a81bfe6352cb843079e1
#
_entry.id   0f4b39bad918a81bfe6352cb843079e1
#
_cell.length_a   1.000
_cell.length_b   1.000
_cell.length_c   1.000
_cell.angle_alpha   90.00
_cell.angle_beta   90.00
_cell.angle_gamma   90.00
#
_symmetry.space_group_name_H-M   'P 1'
#
loop_
_entity.id
_entity.type
_entity.pdbx_description
1 polymer ?
#
loop_
_entity_poly.entity_id
_entity_poly.type
_entity_poly.pdbx_seq_one_letter_code
_entity_poly.pdbx_strand_id
1 'polypeptide(L)'
;MSWLDKLLPPRIQRQAEGGKKVPEGLWVKCPSCDAVLYSADLEASDSVCPKCSHHLRISARRRLDLLLDQEGRFEIGHEVLPVDALKFRDSRKYPDRLQEGIEGTGETDALVVMGGAIRAIPVVVAVFEFEFMGGSMGSVVGERFARGVQTAIEQKVPFVSVAASGGARMQEGLLSLMQMTKTTAALSRLAELRLPYVSVLTDPTMGGVSASFCFLGDVVIAEPKALIGFAGPRVIEQTVREKLPEGFQRAEFLLEKGAIDMIVDRRAMRDEIAHLLALLLRQPSEALA
;
A
#
# COMPACT_ATOMS: atom_id res chain seq x y z
N MET A 1 -10.39 -44.84 -52.42
CA MET A 1 -10.37 -45.17 -50.98
C MET A 1 -9.30 -46.21 -50.78
N SER A 2 -8.23 -45.78 -50.04
CA SER A 2 -7.02 -46.62 -49.83
C SER A 2 -7.32 -47.70 -48.80
N TRP A 3 -6.82 -48.91 -49.02
CA TRP A 3 -6.98 -50.11 -48.17
C TRP A 3 -6.30 -49.91 -46.77
N LEU A 4 -5.42 -48.86 -46.62
CA LEU A 4 -4.77 -48.49 -45.41
C LEU A 4 -5.70 -47.87 -44.33
N ASP A 5 -6.88 -47.39 -44.73
CA ASP A 5 -7.86 -46.82 -43.80
C ASP A 5 -8.58 -47.86 -42.92
N LYS A 6 -8.44 -49.15 -43.27
CA LYS A 6 -9.08 -50.29 -42.55
C LYS A 6 -8.19 -50.86 -41.43
N LEU A 7 -6.93 -50.43 -41.30
CA LEU A 7 -5.97 -50.95 -40.34
C LEU A 7 -5.70 -50.05 -39.15
N LEU A 8 -6.30 -48.84 -39.10
CA LEU A 8 -6.15 -47.95 -37.96
C LEU A 8 -7.23 -48.28 -36.92
N PRO A 9 -6.82 -48.49 -35.64
CA PRO A 9 -7.79 -48.69 -34.58
C PRO A 9 -8.69 -47.45 -34.45
N PRO A 10 -9.97 -47.61 -34.04
CA PRO A 10 -10.88 -46.50 -33.91
C PRO A 10 -10.29 -45.46 -32.95
N ARG A 11 -10.10 -44.24 -33.45
CA ARG A 11 -9.75 -43.10 -32.59
C ARG A 11 -10.90 -42.90 -31.61
N ILE A 12 -10.66 -43.21 -30.34
CA ILE A 12 -11.53 -42.83 -29.24
C ILE A 12 -11.53 -41.29 -29.24
N GLN A 13 -12.57 -40.69 -29.81
CA GLN A 13 -12.87 -39.28 -29.53
C GLN A 13 -13.25 -39.22 -28.07
N ARG A 14 -12.28 -38.77 -27.22
CA ARG A 14 -12.63 -38.27 -25.90
C ARG A 14 -13.56 -37.08 -26.14
N GLN A 15 -14.88 -37.29 -25.95
CA GLN A 15 -15.79 -36.20 -25.71
C GLN A 15 -15.19 -35.45 -24.52
N ALA A 16 -14.72 -34.23 -24.74
CA ALA A 16 -14.42 -33.29 -23.67
C ALA A 16 -15.75 -33.05 -22.94
N GLU A 17 -16.01 -33.84 -21.89
CA GLU A 17 -17.00 -33.44 -20.89
C GLU A 17 -16.69 -32.03 -20.54
N GLY A 18 -17.67 -31.13 -20.76
CA GLY A 18 -17.56 -29.72 -20.42
C GLY A 18 -17.29 -29.58 -18.93
N GLY A 19 -16.05 -29.68 -18.54
CA GLY A 19 -15.61 -29.28 -17.21
C GLY A 19 -16.10 -27.85 -17.03
N LYS A 20 -17.03 -27.63 -16.08
CA LYS A 20 -17.39 -26.29 -15.64
C LYS A 20 -16.08 -25.57 -15.40
N LYS A 21 -15.71 -24.63 -16.27
CA LYS A 21 -14.58 -23.74 -16.01
C LYS A 21 -14.87 -23.09 -14.67
N VAL A 22 -14.08 -23.44 -13.66
CA VAL A 22 -14.10 -22.72 -12.38
C VAL A 22 -13.81 -21.27 -12.75
N PRO A 23 -14.66 -20.29 -12.38
CA PRO A 23 -14.41 -18.89 -12.70
C PRO A 23 -13.01 -18.53 -12.21
N GLU A 24 -12.22 -17.89 -13.06
CA GLU A 24 -10.91 -17.38 -12.70
C GLU A 24 -11.07 -16.38 -11.54
N GLY A 25 -10.19 -16.46 -10.53
CA GLY A 25 -10.23 -15.57 -9.37
C GLY A 25 -10.93 -16.08 -8.11
N LEU A 26 -11.60 -17.27 -8.17
CA LEU A 26 -12.24 -17.84 -6.96
C LEU A 26 -11.23 -18.36 -5.92
N TRP A 27 -10.02 -18.69 -6.35
CA TRP A 27 -9.00 -19.27 -5.49
C TRP A 27 -7.70 -18.49 -5.58
N VAL A 28 -7.12 -18.18 -4.43
CA VAL A 28 -5.84 -17.48 -4.29
C VAL A 28 -4.87 -18.37 -3.50
N LYS A 29 -3.65 -18.51 -4.01
CA LYS A 29 -2.60 -19.23 -3.30
C LYS A 29 -1.85 -18.25 -2.39
N CYS A 30 -1.77 -18.57 -1.10
CA CYS A 30 -0.99 -17.77 -0.16
C CYS A 30 0.51 -17.86 -0.50
N PRO A 31 1.22 -16.74 -0.72
CA PRO A 31 2.63 -16.77 -1.09
C PRO A 31 3.55 -17.19 0.07
N SER A 32 3.06 -17.21 1.30
CA SER A 32 3.85 -17.55 2.49
C SER A 32 3.73 -19.00 2.92
N CYS A 33 2.53 -19.61 2.83
CA CYS A 33 2.30 -21.00 3.29
C CYS A 33 1.75 -21.93 2.21
N ASP A 34 1.68 -21.47 0.95
CA ASP A 34 1.18 -22.22 -0.21
C ASP A 34 -0.28 -22.73 -0.10
N ALA A 35 -0.99 -22.38 0.96
CA ALA A 35 -2.38 -22.77 1.11
C ALA A 35 -3.25 -22.15 0.02
N VAL A 36 -4.15 -22.95 -0.55
CA VAL A 36 -5.17 -22.48 -1.49
C VAL A 36 -6.35 -21.97 -0.67
N LEU A 37 -6.69 -20.70 -0.88
CA LEU A 37 -7.70 -19.96 -0.11
C LEU A 37 -8.84 -19.57 -1.04
N TYR A 38 -10.06 -19.60 -0.54
CA TYR A 38 -11.21 -19.08 -1.26
C TYR A 38 -11.25 -17.56 -1.16
N SER A 39 -11.48 -16.87 -2.29
CA SER A 39 -11.41 -15.40 -2.35
C SER A 39 -12.36 -14.71 -1.38
N ALA A 40 -13.59 -15.25 -1.21
CA ALA A 40 -14.55 -14.68 -0.27
C ALA A 40 -14.10 -14.82 1.20
N ASP A 41 -13.43 -15.92 1.57
CA ASP A 41 -12.87 -16.10 2.92
C ASP A 41 -11.72 -15.13 3.18
N LEU A 42 -10.93 -14.84 2.13
CA LEU A 42 -9.89 -13.81 2.19
C LEU A 42 -10.46 -12.41 2.36
N GLU A 43 -11.52 -12.07 1.62
CA GLU A 43 -12.20 -10.79 1.77
C GLU A 43 -12.80 -10.62 3.17
N ALA A 44 -13.42 -11.66 3.72
CA ALA A 44 -13.97 -11.67 5.07
C ALA A 44 -12.90 -11.55 6.17
N SER A 45 -11.65 -11.92 5.87
CA SER A 45 -10.49 -11.80 6.77
C SER A 45 -9.59 -10.62 6.43
N ASP A 46 -10.09 -9.59 5.73
CA ASP A 46 -9.35 -8.39 5.31
C ASP A 46 -8.08 -8.71 4.52
N SER A 47 -8.13 -9.76 3.69
CA SER A 47 -6.99 -10.28 2.93
C SER A 47 -5.81 -10.71 3.80
N VAL A 48 -6.07 -11.15 5.02
CA VAL A 48 -5.11 -11.84 5.89
C VAL A 48 -5.31 -13.34 5.79
N CYS A 49 -4.24 -14.08 5.51
CA CYS A 49 -4.33 -15.54 5.37
C CYS A 49 -4.80 -16.20 6.67
N PRO A 50 -5.93 -16.94 6.69
CA PRO A 50 -6.44 -17.56 7.91
C PRO A 50 -5.54 -18.72 8.40
N LYS A 51 -4.61 -19.21 7.58
CA LYS A 51 -3.70 -20.32 7.93
C LYS A 51 -2.40 -19.88 8.59
N CYS A 52 -1.80 -18.79 8.09
CA CYS A 52 -0.47 -18.35 8.55
C CYS A 52 -0.40 -16.87 8.92
N SER A 53 -1.52 -16.17 8.91
CA SER A 53 -1.64 -14.73 9.20
C SER A 53 -0.74 -13.85 8.30
N HIS A 54 -0.41 -14.33 7.08
CA HIS A 54 0.29 -13.51 6.10
C HIS A 54 -0.67 -12.45 5.55
N HIS A 55 -0.23 -11.19 5.56
CA HIS A 55 -0.97 -10.05 5.04
C HIS A 55 -0.76 -9.96 3.53
N LEU A 56 -1.77 -10.32 2.74
CA LEU A 56 -1.74 -10.16 1.29
C LEU A 56 -1.93 -8.67 0.95
N ARG A 57 -1.46 -8.27 -0.23
CA ARG A 57 -1.69 -6.91 -0.72
C ARG A 57 -3.17 -6.63 -0.94
N ILE A 58 -3.55 -5.39 -0.68
CA ILE A 58 -4.88 -4.85 -0.99
C ILE A 58 -4.72 -3.49 -1.65
N SER A 59 -5.70 -3.11 -2.46
CA SER A 59 -5.71 -1.80 -3.11
C SER A 59 -5.89 -0.67 -2.10
N ALA A 60 -5.51 0.55 -2.53
CA ALA A 60 -5.70 1.76 -1.73
C ALA A 60 -7.17 1.97 -1.36
N ARG A 61 -8.10 1.78 -2.32
CA ARG A 61 -9.54 1.91 -2.07
C ARG A 61 -10.03 0.91 -1.02
N ARG A 62 -9.64 -0.37 -1.15
CA ARG A 62 -10.02 -1.38 -0.14
C ARG A 62 -9.49 -1.02 1.24
N ARG A 63 -8.27 -0.49 1.34
CA ARG A 63 -7.71 -0.07 2.63
C ARG A 63 -8.45 1.12 3.23
N LEU A 64 -8.84 2.09 2.40
CA LEU A 64 -9.70 3.20 2.84
C LEU A 64 -11.06 2.71 3.32
N ASP A 65 -11.63 1.69 2.68
CA ASP A 65 -12.90 1.08 3.10
C ASP A 65 -12.80 0.35 4.44
N LEU A 66 -11.65 -0.24 4.74
CA LEU A 66 -11.39 -0.87 6.03
C LEU A 66 -11.18 0.15 7.17
N LEU A 67 -10.63 1.31 6.87
CA LEU A 67 -10.28 2.32 7.87
C LEU A 67 -11.39 3.33 8.12
N LEU A 68 -11.94 3.92 7.06
CA LEU A 68 -12.87 5.04 7.17
C LEU A 68 -14.32 4.58 7.38
N ASP A 69 -15.08 5.38 8.09
CA ASP A 69 -16.53 5.29 8.16
C ASP A 69 -17.13 5.51 6.77
N GLN A 70 -18.28 4.92 6.45
CA GLN A 70 -18.84 4.96 5.09
C GLN A 70 -19.36 6.35 4.71
N GLU A 71 -19.80 7.13 5.68
CA GLU A 71 -20.41 8.44 5.44
C GLU A 71 -19.39 9.58 5.53
N GLY A 72 -19.65 10.67 4.81
CA GLY A 72 -18.90 11.91 4.92
C GLY A 72 -17.51 11.89 4.26
N ARG A 73 -17.19 10.88 3.44
CA ARG A 73 -15.91 10.81 2.72
C ARG A 73 -15.84 11.78 1.57
N PHE A 74 -14.66 12.37 1.34
CA PHE A 74 -14.37 13.18 0.17
C PHE A 74 -12.92 13.00 -0.24
N GLU A 75 -12.65 12.98 -1.54
CA GLU A 75 -11.32 12.77 -2.10
C GLU A 75 -10.59 14.11 -2.27
N ILE A 76 -9.27 14.11 -2.00
CA ILE A 76 -8.43 15.29 -2.00
C ILE A 76 -7.35 15.13 -3.08
N GLY A 77 -7.22 16.11 -3.98
CA GLY A 77 -6.17 16.18 -4.97
C GLY A 77 -6.27 15.16 -6.12
N HIS A 78 -7.45 14.56 -6.33
CA HIS A 78 -7.69 13.61 -7.43
C HIS A 78 -7.48 14.27 -8.82
N GLU A 79 -7.65 15.59 -8.92
CA GLU A 79 -7.44 16.38 -10.13
C GLU A 79 -5.96 16.60 -10.48
N VAL A 80 -5.03 16.26 -9.55
CA VAL A 80 -3.59 16.34 -9.80
C VAL A 80 -3.17 15.14 -10.63
N LEU A 81 -2.74 15.38 -11.86
CA LEU A 81 -2.38 14.35 -12.82
C LEU A 81 -0.88 14.36 -13.12
N PRO A 82 -0.27 13.20 -13.44
CA PRO A 82 1.14 13.11 -13.75
C PRO A 82 1.48 13.79 -15.07
N VAL A 83 2.66 14.43 -15.11
CA VAL A 83 3.22 15.06 -16.29
C VAL A 83 4.61 14.51 -16.55
N ASP A 84 4.88 14.05 -17.79
CA ASP A 84 6.22 13.64 -18.22
C ASP A 84 7.09 14.86 -18.56
N ALA A 85 7.53 15.58 -17.53
CA ALA A 85 8.35 16.78 -17.68
C ALA A 85 9.74 16.48 -18.26
N LEU A 86 10.29 15.29 -18.05
CA LEU A 86 11.64 14.88 -18.47
C LEU A 86 11.65 14.15 -19.81
N LYS A 87 10.48 13.83 -20.37
CA LYS A 87 10.33 12.98 -21.58
C LYS A 87 11.12 11.68 -21.41
N PHE A 88 10.97 11.07 -20.22
CA PHE A 88 11.75 9.89 -19.83
C PHE A 88 11.44 8.68 -20.71
N ARG A 89 12.51 8.00 -21.10
CA ARG A 89 12.45 6.75 -21.84
C ARG A 89 13.61 5.84 -21.46
N ASP A 90 13.29 4.62 -21.09
CA ASP A 90 14.22 3.49 -21.01
C ASP A 90 13.85 2.47 -22.10
N SER A 91 13.53 1.22 -21.72
CA SER A 91 12.91 0.23 -22.62
C SER A 91 11.51 0.65 -23.09
N ARG A 92 10.81 1.51 -22.33
CA ARG A 92 9.46 2.02 -22.57
C ARG A 92 9.40 3.51 -22.24
N LYS A 93 8.44 4.25 -22.81
CA LYS A 93 8.20 5.65 -22.46
C LYS A 93 7.46 5.72 -21.10
N TYR A 94 7.68 6.80 -20.36
CA TYR A 94 7.00 7.02 -19.09
C TYR A 94 5.45 7.13 -19.24
N PRO A 95 4.90 7.84 -20.24
CA PRO A 95 3.46 7.86 -20.47
C PRO A 95 2.83 6.48 -20.69
N ASP A 96 3.55 5.56 -21.37
CA ASP A 96 3.06 4.19 -21.59
C ASP A 96 2.93 3.42 -20.26
N ARG A 97 3.86 3.66 -19.32
CA ARG A 97 3.81 3.06 -17.98
C ARG A 97 2.71 3.66 -17.12
N LEU A 98 2.47 4.98 -17.24
CA LEU A 98 1.36 5.64 -16.57
C LEU A 98 0.02 5.07 -17.04
N GLN A 99 -0.16 4.93 -18.36
CA GLN A 99 -1.37 4.37 -18.94
C GLN A 99 -1.63 2.94 -18.44
N GLU A 100 -0.60 2.09 -18.42
CA GLU A 100 -0.70 0.72 -17.87
C GLU A 100 -1.08 0.73 -16.37
N GLY A 101 -0.52 1.64 -15.59
CA GLY A 101 -0.87 1.81 -14.18
C GLY A 101 -2.33 2.21 -14.00
N ILE A 102 -2.82 3.16 -14.81
CA ILE A 102 -4.22 3.60 -14.80
C ILE A 102 -5.16 2.46 -15.18
N GLU A 103 -4.86 1.73 -16.25
CA GLU A 103 -5.68 0.61 -16.73
C GLU A 103 -5.71 -0.55 -15.72
N GLY A 104 -4.58 -0.81 -15.04
CA GLY A 104 -4.47 -1.90 -14.08
C GLY A 104 -5.12 -1.62 -12.73
N THR A 105 -5.15 -0.36 -12.29
CA THR A 105 -5.61 0.00 -10.93
C THR A 105 -6.90 0.82 -10.91
N GLY A 106 -7.22 1.51 -12.00
CA GLY A 106 -8.27 2.52 -12.04
C GLY A 106 -7.89 3.84 -11.35
N GLU A 107 -6.67 3.93 -10.78
CA GLU A 107 -6.16 5.15 -10.15
C GLU A 107 -5.31 5.97 -11.12
N THR A 108 -5.26 7.27 -10.92
CA THR A 108 -4.49 8.17 -11.78
C THR A 108 -3.03 8.35 -11.32
N ASP A 109 -2.69 7.94 -10.10
CA ASP A 109 -1.33 7.85 -9.56
C ASP A 109 -1.31 6.98 -8.29
N ALA A 110 -0.12 6.75 -7.74
CA ALA A 110 0.16 5.81 -6.66
C ALA A 110 -0.30 6.26 -5.26
N LEU A 111 -1.06 7.35 -5.13
CA LEU A 111 -1.57 7.81 -3.84
C LEU A 111 -3.03 8.27 -3.95
N VAL A 112 -3.87 7.76 -3.08
CA VAL A 112 -5.25 8.22 -2.86
C VAL A 112 -5.31 8.90 -1.50
N VAL A 113 -5.87 10.11 -1.44
CA VAL A 113 -6.04 10.88 -0.20
C VAL A 113 -7.51 11.17 0.02
N MET A 114 -8.00 10.86 1.21
CA MET A 114 -9.41 11.01 1.58
C MET A 114 -9.57 11.68 2.93
N GLY A 115 -10.47 12.66 3.01
CA GLY A 115 -11.06 13.11 4.26
C GLY A 115 -12.24 12.23 4.64
N GLY A 116 -12.47 12.05 5.93
CA GLY A 116 -13.56 11.24 6.47
C GLY A 116 -13.46 11.12 7.99
N ALA A 117 -13.91 10.01 8.55
CA ALA A 117 -13.77 9.72 9.97
C ALA A 117 -13.37 8.25 10.20
N ILE A 118 -12.69 7.98 11.31
CA ILE A 118 -12.41 6.63 11.84
C ILE A 118 -13.09 6.53 13.20
N ARG A 119 -14.09 5.65 13.33
CA ARG A 119 -14.90 5.57 14.57
C ARG A 119 -15.40 6.96 15.01
N ALA A 120 -16.00 7.70 14.07
CA ALA A 120 -16.51 9.05 14.25
C ALA A 120 -15.45 10.14 14.58
N ILE A 121 -14.16 9.80 14.64
CA ILE A 121 -13.07 10.77 14.81
C ILE A 121 -12.71 11.32 13.43
N PRO A 122 -12.91 12.62 13.13
CA PRO A 122 -12.55 13.21 11.85
C PRO A 122 -11.05 13.09 11.58
N VAL A 123 -10.69 12.76 10.33
CA VAL A 123 -9.30 12.48 9.95
C VAL A 123 -9.10 12.67 8.44
N VAL A 124 -7.87 12.98 8.04
CA VAL A 124 -7.45 12.84 6.65
C VAL A 124 -6.51 11.65 6.53
N VAL A 125 -6.77 10.76 5.57
CA VAL A 125 -6.01 9.52 5.35
C VAL A 125 -5.41 9.51 3.95
N ALA A 126 -4.10 9.26 3.83
CA ALA A 126 -3.37 9.09 2.58
C ALA A 126 -2.92 7.63 2.45
N VAL A 127 -3.32 6.95 1.38
CA VAL A 127 -3.05 5.51 1.17
C VAL A 127 -2.39 5.29 -0.17
N PHE A 128 -1.26 4.55 -0.15
CA PHE A 128 -0.55 4.17 -1.36
C PHE A 128 -1.24 3.04 -2.12
N GLU A 129 -1.28 3.18 -3.46
CA GLU A 129 -1.64 2.12 -4.39
C GLU A 129 -0.36 1.46 -4.92
N PHE A 130 -0.04 0.28 -4.40
CA PHE A 130 1.20 -0.38 -4.76
C PHE A 130 1.21 -0.89 -6.20
N GLU A 131 0.08 -1.33 -6.72
CA GLU A 131 -0.03 -1.85 -8.09
C GLU A 131 0.17 -0.75 -9.13
N PHE A 132 0.00 0.54 -8.75
CA PHE A 132 0.39 1.66 -9.60
C PHE A 132 1.91 1.88 -9.53
N MET A 133 2.63 1.36 -10.51
CA MET A 133 4.10 1.52 -10.65
C MET A 133 4.90 1.20 -9.38
N GLY A 134 4.51 0.14 -8.64
CA GLY A 134 5.14 -0.27 -7.39
C GLY A 134 4.97 0.72 -6.24
N GLY A 135 3.88 1.51 -6.24
CA GLY A 135 3.65 2.53 -5.23
C GLY A 135 4.70 3.64 -5.23
N SER A 136 5.40 3.86 -6.34
CA SER A 136 6.53 4.78 -6.38
C SER A 136 6.11 6.24 -6.22
N MET A 137 6.86 6.98 -5.39
CA MET A 137 6.62 8.38 -5.11
C MET A 137 7.12 9.27 -6.26
N GLY A 138 6.18 9.80 -7.04
CA GLY A 138 6.40 10.86 -8.03
C GLY A 138 5.84 12.20 -7.55
N SER A 139 5.85 13.19 -8.45
CA SER A 139 5.40 14.57 -8.19
C SER A 139 3.95 14.62 -7.73
N VAL A 140 3.08 13.77 -8.31
CA VAL A 140 1.66 13.68 -7.93
C VAL A 140 1.50 13.17 -6.51
N VAL A 141 2.23 12.11 -6.14
CA VAL A 141 2.21 11.58 -4.77
C VAL A 141 2.56 12.66 -3.75
N GLY A 142 3.67 13.38 -3.98
CA GLY A 142 4.09 14.45 -3.07
C GLY A 142 3.11 15.62 -3.01
N GLU A 143 2.48 15.97 -4.14
CA GLU A 143 1.45 17.02 -4.18
C GLU A 143 0.18 16.61 -3.45
N ARG A 144 -0.37 15.42 -3.73
CA ARG A 144 -1.57 14.91 -3.07
C ARG A 144 -1.35 14.75 -1.56
N PHE A 145 -0.18 14.24 -1.15
CA PHE A 145 0.20 14.15 0.26
C PHE A 145 0.20 15.53 0.93
N ALA A 146 0.88 16.52 0.32
CA ALA A 146 0.93 17.88 0.87
C ALA A 146 -0.45 18.55 0.96
N ARG A 147 -1.32 18.33 -0.03
CA ARG A 147 -2.72 18.80 0.02
C ARG A 147 -3.53 18.10 1.11
N GLY A 148 -3.33 16.80 1.31
CA GLY A 148 -3.95 16.07 2.41
C GLY A 148 -3.55 16.64 3.77
N VAL A 149 -2.25 16.87 3.98
CA VAL A 149 -1.75 17.52 5.20
C VAL A 149 -2.31 18.94 5.35
N GLN A 150 -2.36 19.74 4.27
CA GLN A 150 -2.93 21.08 4.30
C GLN A 150 -4.42 21.04 4.68
N THR A 151 -5.19 20.09 4.13
CA THR A 151 -6.60 19.90 4.50
C THR A 151 -6.75 19.51 5.97
N ALA A 152 -5.89 18.62 6.49
CA ALA A 152 -5.89 18.27 7.90
C ALA A 152 -5.63 19.49 8.79
N ILE A 153 -4.70 20.37 8.40
CA ILE A 153 -4.42 21.64 9.07
C ILE A 153 -5.64 22.55 9.08
N GLU A 154 -6.26 22.77 7.93
CA GLU A 154 -7.42 23.66 7.77
C GLU A 154 -8.64 23.19 8.58
N GLN A 155 -8.87 21.88 8.60
CA GLN A 155 -9.94 21.27 9.36
C GLN A 155 -9.59 20.99 10.82
N LYS A 156 -8.32 21.19 11.22
CA LYS A 156 -7.80 20.88 12.56
C LYS A 156 -8.04 19.44 12.98
N VAL A 157 -7.78 18.51 12.07
CA VAL A 157 -7.94 17.06 12.29
C VAL A 157 -6.59 16.33 12.17
N PRO A 158 -6.45 15.13 12.72
CA PRO A 158 -5.27 14.29 12.55
C PRO A 158 -5.01 13.92 11.09
N PHE A 159 -3.78 13.54 10.80
CA PHE A 159 -3.38 12.96 9.52
C PHE A 159 -2.89 11.53 9.72
N VAL A 160 -3.30 10.63 8.83
CA VAL A 160 -2.84 9.23 8.81
C VAL A 160 -2.28 8.90 7.43
N SER A 161 -1.13 8.27 7.35
CA SER A 161 -0.62 7.73 6.09
C SER A 161 -0.47 6.21 6.16
N VAL A 162 -0.81 5.53 5.07
CA VAL A 162 -0.57 4.09 4.92
C VAL A 162 0.31 3.88 3.70
N ALA A 163 1.56 3.51 3.96
CA ALA A 163 2.58 3.38 2.93
C ALA A 163 2.68 1.94 2.41
N ALA A 164 2.73 1.82 1.08
CA ALA A 164 3.08 0.61 0.34
C ALA A 164 3.88 1.06 -0.89
N SER A 165 5.22 1.04 -0.83
CA SER A 165 6.03 1.70 -1.86
C SER A 165 7.41 1.09 -2.05
N GLY A 166 7.82 0.99 -3.31
CA GLY A 166 9.20 0.69 -3.70
C GLY A 166 10.17 1.87 -3.55
N GLY A 167 9.68 3.10 -3.27
CA GLY A 167 10.50 4.30 -3.08
C GLY A 167 10.26 5.40 -4.10
N ALA A 168 11.27 6.23 -4.40
CA ALA A 168 11.16 7.34 -5.34
C ALA A 168 10.99 6.86 -6.79
N ARG A 169 10.13 7.54 -7.55
CA ARG A 169 9.83 7.23 -8.96
C ARG A 169 11.00 7.61 -9.87
N MET A 170 11.68 6.60 -10.38
CA MET A 170 12.89 6.76 -11.20
C MET A 170 12.65 7.58 -12.48
N GLN A 171 11.47 7.45 -13.09
CA GLN A 171 11.10 8.13 -14.33
C GLN A 171 10.99 9.65 -14.18
N GLU A 172 10.81 10.14 -12.96
CA GLU A 172 10.77 11.58 -12.67
C GLU A 172 12.11 12.13 -12.12
N GLY A 173 13.13 11.28 -12.00
CA GLY A 173 14.49 11.67 -11.62
C GLY A 173 14.52 12.51 -10.33
N LEU A 174 15.19 13.68 -10.39
CA LEU A 174 15.31 14.58 -9.24
C LEU A 174 13.96 15.08 -8.73
N LEU A 175 12.94 15.22 -9.59
CA LEU A 175 11.62 15.68 -9.17
C LEU A 175 10.98 14.76 -8.14
N SER A 176 11.18 13.44 -8.28
CA SER A 176 10.68 12.48 -7.28
C SER A 176 11.42 12.59 -5.94
N LEU A 177 12.73 12.88 -5.95
CA LEU A 177 13.48 13.08 -4.71
C LEU A 177 13.08 14.37 -3.99
N MET A 178 12.72 15.42 -4.73
CA MET A 178 12.23 16.68 -4.14
C MET A 178 10.90 16.49 -3.38
N GLN A 179 10.16 15.42 -3.65
CA GLN A 179 8.93 15.13 -2.91
C GLN A 179 9.22 14.76 -1.44
N MET A 180 10.38 14.19 -1.14
CA MET A 180 10.80 13.94 0.25
C MET A 180 10.81 15.25 1.07
N THR A 181 11.44 16.29 0.53
CA THR A 181 11.47 17.62 1.18
C THR A 181 10.07 18.23 1.27
N LYS A 182 9.28 18.13 0.21
CA LYS A 182 7.92 18.68 0.15
C LYS A 182 7.00 18.08 1.20
N THR A 183 6.98 16.76 1.31
CA THR A 183 6.15 16.05 2.30
C THR A 183 6.61 16.33 3.73
N THR A 184 7.93 16.35 3.98
CA THR A 184 8.50 16.69 5.29
C THR A 184 8.16 18.13 5.71
N ALA A 185 8.27 19.09 4.79
CA ALA A 185 7.90 20.50 5.07
C ALA A 185 6.39 20.65 5.37
N ALA A 186 5.53 19.88 4.71
CA ALA A 186 4.10 19.86 5.04
C ALA A 186 3.85 19.32 6.45
N LEU A 187 4.50 18.21 6.83
CA LEU A 187 4.39 17.64 8.18
C LEU A 187 4.94 18.54 9.27
N SER A 188 6.01 19.31 9.00
CA SER A 188 6.50 20.29 9.97
C SER A 188 5.43 21.31 10.37
N ARG A 189 4.62 21.77 9.39
CA ARG A 189 3.49 22.68 9.64
C ARG A 189 2.37 22.02 10.45
N LEU A 190 2.10 20.73 10.20
CA LEU A 190 1.13 19.95 10.99
C LEU A 190 1.58 19.86 12.46
N ALA A 191 2.87 19.53 12.67
CA ALA A 191 3.47 19.41 14.00
C ALA A 191 3.46 20.74 14.78
N GLU A 192 3.72 21.90 14.12
CA GLU A 192 3.62 23.21 14.73
C GLU A 192 2.23 23.47 15.34
N LEU A 193 1.19 22.92 14.71
CA LEU A 193 -0.19 23.02 15.20
C LEU A 193 -0.58 21.90 16.18
N ARG A 194 0.37 21.02 16.51
CA ARG A 194 0.17 19.87 17.43
C ARG A 194 -0.98 18.94 16.97
N LEU A 195 -1.15 18.79 15.67
CA LEU A 195 -2.09 17.84 15.13
C LEU A 195 -1.42 16.47 14.96
N PRO A 196 -2.02 15.38 15.45
CA PRO A 196 -1.42 14.05 15.40
C PRO A 196 -1.15 13.56 13.97
N TYR A 197 -0.01 12.93 13.79
CA TYR A 197 0.35 12.19 12.59
C TYR A 197 0.65 10.73 12.91
N VAL A 198 -0.16 9.81 12.40
CA VAL A 198 0.06 8.36 12.52
C VAL A 198 0.54 7.82 11.18
N SER A 199 1.68 7.13 11.16
CA SER A 199 2.25 6.49 9.97
C SER A 199 2.12 4.97 10.07
N VAL A 200 1.48 4.35 9.07
CA VAL A 200 1.32 2.90 8.95
C VAL A 200 2.18 2.39 7.80
N LEU A 201 3.11 1.48 8.11
CA LEU A 201 4.06 0.91 7.17
C LEU A 201 3.64 -0.50 6.78
N THR A 202 3.43 -0.75 5.49
CA THR A 202 3.02 -2.06 4.99
C THR A 202 4.06 -2.67 4.04
N ASP A 203 3.85 -3.88 3.57
CA ASP A 203 4.81 -4.61 2.73
C ASP A 203 4.66 -4.27 1.23
N PRO A 204 5.71 -3.71 0.59
CA PRO A 204 6.93 -3.14 1.14
C PRO A 204 6.82 -1.62 1.41
N THR A 205 7.66 -1.08 2.29
CA THR A 205 7.86 0.37 2.44
C THR A 205 9.35 0.70 2.37
N MET A 206 9.80 1.24 1.22
CA MET A 206 11.22 1.32 0.88
C MET A 206 11.65 2.72 0.40
N GLY A 207 12.96 2.91 0.32
CA GLY A 207 13.62 4.01 -0.38
C GLY A 207 13.26 5.38 0.13
N GLY A 208 13.02 6.33 -0.79
CA GLY A 208 12.69 7.72 -0.45
C GLY A 208 11.39 7.89 0.33
N VAL A 209 10.45 6.94 0.23
CA VAL A 209 9.19 6.95 0.98
C VAL A 209 9.47 6.63 2.45
N SER A 210 10.20 5.57 2.75
CA SER A 210 10.61 5.27 4.13
C SER A 210 11.53 6.35 4.71
N ALA A 211 12.48 6.86 3.93
CA ALA A 211 13.45 7.87 4.37
C ALA A 211 12.89 9.30 4.49
N SER A 212 11.59 9.49 4.33
CA SER A 212 10.92 10.78 4.50
C SER A 212 9.76 10.68 5.48
N PHE A 213 8.55 10.89 5.02
CA PHE A 213 7.36 11.02 5.87
C PHE A 213 7.01 9.76 6.68
N CYS A 214 7.39 8.55 6.23
CA CYS A 214 6.99 7.32 6.91
C CYS A 214 7.54 7.18 8.33
N PHE A 215 8.77 7.63 8.58
CA PHE A 215 9.36 7.61 9.92
C PHE A 215 9.23 8.94 10.69
N LEU A 216 8.36 9.83 10.21
CA LEU A 216 8.08 11.12 10.87
C LEU A 216 6.75 11.13 11.63
N GLY A 217 6.07 9.97 11.76
CA GLY A 217 4.86 9.85 12.57
C GLY A 217 5.12 10.10 14.05
N ASP A 218 4.15 10.71 14.74
CA ASP A 218 4.12 10.73 16.20
C ASP A 218 3.99 9.31 16.76
N VAL A 219 3.34 8.43 15.98
CA VAL A 219 3.31 6.98 16.18
C VAL A 219 3.54 6.30 14.83
N VAL A 220 4.50 5.38 14.78
CA VAL A 220 4.84 4.59 13.60
C VAL A 220 4.45 3.14 13.80
N ILE A 221 3.46 2.71 13.05
CA ILE A 221 2.88 1.36 13.11
C ILE A 221 3.37 0.54 11.91
N ALA A 222 3.62 -0.75 12.07
CA ALA A 222 3.84 -1.65 10.94
C ALA A 222 2.84 -2.80 10.92
N GLU A 223 2.50 -3.30 9.72
CA GLU A 223 1.85 -4.61 9.59
C GLU A 223 2.87 -5.73 9.90
N PRO A 224 2.42 -6.89 10.46
CA PRO A 224 3.30 -8.01 10.73
C PRO A 224 4.10 -8.46 9.51
N LYS A 225 5.39 -8.71 9.69
CA LYS A 225 6.34 -9.19 8.67
C LYS A 225 6.54 -8.24 7.49
N ALA A 226 6.05 -7.00 7.53
CA ALA A 226 6.25 -6.04 6.47
C ALA A 226 7.75 -5.79 6.23
N LEU A 227 8.15 -5.72 4.97
CA LEU A 227 9.51 -5.35 4.55
C LEU A 227 9.64 -3.84 4.54
N ILE A 228 10.43 -3.29 5.44
CA ILE A 228 10.57 -1.85 5.64
C ILE A 228 12.06 -1.50 5.70
N GLY A 229 12.52 -0.60 4.87
CA GLY A 229 13.93 -0.21 4.86
C GLY A 229 14.21 0.87 3.82
N PHE A 230 15.49 1.23 3.66
CA PHE A 230 15.90 2.18 2.61
C PHE A 230 16.32 1.45 1.34
N ALA A 231 17.47 0.79 1.35
CA ALA A 231 17.88 -0.05 0.24
C ALA A 231 17.28 -1.46 0.37
N GLY A 232 16.84 -2.05 -0.74
CA GLY A 232 16.31 -3.41 -0.72
C GLY A 232 17.38 -4.45 -0.33
N PRO A 233 17.00 -5.57 0.31
CA PRO A 233 17.95 -6.60 0.78
C PRO A 233 18.93 -7.05 -0.31
N ARG A 234 18.44 -7.28 -1.54
CA ARG A 234 19.29 -7.68 -2.68
C ARG A 234 20.36 -6.64 -3.03
N VAL A 235 20.02 -5.35 -2.95
CA VAL A 235 20.97 -4.27 -3.24
C VAL A 235 22.05 -4.24 -2.17
N ILE A 236 21.67 -4.39 -0.91
CA ILE A 236 22.61 -4.41 0.21
C ILE A 236 23.56 -5.62 0.06
N GLU A 237 23.04 -6.83 -0.12
CA GLU A 237 23.83 -8.06 -0.28
C GLU A 237 24.81 -7.98 -1.45
N GLN A 238 24.38 -7.41 -2.59
CA GLN A 238 25.25 -7.20 -3.77
C GLN A 238 26.34 -6.17 -3.51
N THR A 239 26.06 -5.14 -2.71
CA THR A 239 27.01 -4.06 -2.43
C THR A 239 28.01 -4.45 -1.37
N VAL A 240 27.57 -5.04 -0.25
CA VAL A 240 28.43 -5.45 0.87
C VAL A 240 29.01 -6.84 0.65
N ARG A 241 28.42 -7.65 -0.24
CA ARG A 241 28.79 -9.05 -0.54
C ARG A 241 28.71 -9.98 0.67
N GLU A 242 27.79 -9.68 1.59
CA GLU A 242 27.50 -10.48 2.79
C GLU A 242 26.03 -10.90 2.80
N LYS A 243 25.73 -12.02 3.46
CA LYS A 243 24.34 -12.46 3.67
C LYS A 243 23.75 -11.67 4.83
N LEU A 244 22.54 -11.14 4.62
CA LEU A 244 21.82 -10.43 5.67
C LEU A 244 21.29 -11.42 6.72
N PRO A 245 21.21 -11.01 7.99
CA PRO A 245 20.58 -11.80 9.05
C PRO A 245 19.13 -12.15 8.70
N GLU A 246 18.67 -13.30 9.20
CA GLU A 246 17.26 -13.66 9.10
C GLU A 246 16.38 -12.60 9.75
N GLY A 247 15.27 -12.24 9.09
CA GLY A 247 14.36 -11.20 9.58
C GLY A 247 14.85 -9.76 9.39
N PHE A 248 16.01 -9.55 8.76
CA PHE A 248 16.51 -8.19 8.49
C PHE A 248 15.50 -7.33 7.72
N GLN A 249 15.31 -6.09 8.15
CA GLN A 249 14.33 -5.15 7.62
C GLN A 249 12.84 -5.62 7.72
N ARG A 250 12.53 -6.62 8.53
CA ARG A 250 11.14 -6.95 8.84
C ARG A 250 10.63 -6.11 10.00
N ALA A 251 9.31 -5.94 10.07
CA ALA A 251 8.66 -5.15 11.10
C ALA A 251 9.12 -5.54 12.52
N GLU A 252 9.23 -6.84 12.79
CA GLU A 252 9.67 -7.39 14.08
C GLU A 252 11.11 -6.95 14.44
N PHE A 253 12.00 -6.97 13.46
CA PHE A 253 13.37 -6.50 13.63
C PHE A 253 13.41 -4.99 13.91
N LEU A 254 12.60 -4.20 13.20
CA LEU A 254 12.54 -2.75 13.39
C LEU A 254 11.94 -2.38 14.75
N LEU A 255 10.95 -3.14 15.23
CA LEU A 255 10.40 -2.96 16.58
C LEU A 255 11.46 -3.25 17.65
N GLU A 256 12.19 -4.36 17.52
CA GLU A 256 13.31 -4.69 18.41
C GLU A 256 14.38 -3.58 18.46
N LYS A 257 14.65 -2.95 17.33
CA LYS A 257 15.64 -1.85 17.23
C LYS A 257 15.08 -0.47 17.58
N GLY A 258 13.81 -0.36 17.92
CA GLY A 258 13.15 0.90 18.28
C GLY A 258 12.96 1.86 17.10
N ALA A 259 12.92 1.34 15.87
CA ALA A 259 12.68 2.15 14.68
C ALA A 259 11.19 2.35 14.39
N ILE A 260 10.33 1.52 14.96
CA ILE A 260 8.87 1.66 14.94
C ILE A 260 8.33 1.44 16.35
N ASP A 261 7.11 1.93 16.61
CA ASP A 261 6.50 1.91 17.95
C ASP A 261 5.68 0.64 18.21
N MET A 262 5.02 0.10 17.17
CA MET A 262 4.16 -1.06 17.34
C MET A 262 3.95 -1.85 16.04
N ILE A 263 3.55 -3.12 16.20
CA ILE A 263 3.09 -3.98 15.10
C ILE A 263 1.63 -4.29 15.33
N VAL A 264 0.78 -4.01 14.34
CA VAL A 264 -0.66 -4.18 14.43
C VAL A 264 -1.16 -5.00 13.24
N ASP A 265 -1.94 -6.05 13.54
CA ASP A 265 -2.65 -6.83 12.52
C ASP A 265 -3.68 -5.95 11.80
N ARG A 266 -3.81 -6.08 10.48
CA ARG A 266 -4.74 -5.28 9.67
C ARG A 266 -6.16 -5.32 10.18
N ARG A 267 -6.60 -6.45 10.71
CA ARG A 267 -7.96 -6.66 11.23
C ARG A 267 -8.26 -5.83 12.49
N ALA A 268 -7.21 -5.45 13.23
CA ALA A 268 -7.31 -4.58 14.40
C ALA A 268 -6.90 -3.11 14.11
N MET A 269 -6.38 -2.84 12.93
CA MET A 269 -5.74 -1.55 12.59
C MET A 269 -6.68 -0.36 12.76
N ARG A 270 -7.95 -0.49 12.34
CA ARG A 270 -8.95 0.58 12.45
C ARG A 270 -9.18 0.99 13.90
N ASP A 271 -9.36 0.02 14.77
CA ASP A 271 -9.67 0.25 16.17
C ASP A 271 -8.45 0.79 16.91
N GLU A 272 -7.25 0.28 16.59
CA GLU A 272 -6.01 0.76 17.19
C GLU A 272 -5.70 2.21 16.77
N ILE A 273 -5.88 2.56 15.49
CA ILE A 273 -5.71 3.95 15.05
C ILE A 273 -6.74 4.86 15.75
N ALA A 274 -8.00 4.46 15.86
CA ALA A 274 -9.01 5.24 16.54
C ALA A 274 -8.64 5.47 18.02
N HIS A 275 -8.15 4.43 18.70
CA HIS A 275 -7.68 4.51 20.09
C HIS A 275 -6.52 5.51 20.24
N LEU A 276 -5.50 5.40 19.38
CA LEU A 276 -4.36 6.32 19.38
C LEU A 276 -4.79 7.76 19.11
N LEU A 277 -5.66 7.98 18.13
CA LEU A 277 -6.16 9.31 17.81
C LEU A 277 -6.95 9.91 18.98
N ALA A 278 -7.82 9.15 19.64
CA ALA A 278 -8.56 9.60 20.81
C ALA A 278 -7.60 10.00 21.95
N LEU A 279 -6.56 9.18 22.19
CA LEU A 279 -5.56 9.46 23.22
C LEU A 279 -4.78 10.75 22.90
N LEU A 280 -4.27 10.88 21.68
CA LEU A 280 -3.47 12.03 21.24
C LEU A 280 -4.28 13.33 21.20
N LEU A 281 -5.57 13.25 20.86
CA LEU A 281 -6.52 14.37 20.86
C LEU A 281 -7.10 14.67 22.25
N ARG A 282 -6.76 13.86 23.28
CA ARG A 282 -7.31 13.96 24.63
C ARG A 282 -8.84 13.93 24.67
N GLN A 283 -9.44 13.12 23.81
CA GLN A 283 -10.88 12.91 23.81
C GLN A 283 -11.29 11.95 24.94
N PRO A 284 -12.50 12.10 25.53
CA PRO A 284 -13.01 11.15 26.52
C PRO A 284 -13.06 9.74 25.92
N SER A 285 -12.77 8.72 26.75
CA SER A 285 -12.77 7.30 26.33
C SER A 285 -14.15 6.77 25.89
N GLU A 286 -15.22 7.51 26.11
CA GLU A 286 -16.58 7.18 25.68
C GLU A 286 -16.75 7.21 24.14
N ALA A 287 -15.83 7.83 23.40
CA ALA A 287 -15.81 7.80 21.93
C ALA A 287 -15.40 6.42 21.36
N LEU A 288 -15.02 5.46 22.21
CA LEU A 288 -14.48 4.15 21.85
C LEU A 288 -15.38 2.96 22.24
N ALA A 289 -16.57 3.23 22.80
CA ALA A 289 -17.55 2.21 23.20
C ALA A 289 -18.44 1.71 22.04
#